data_0552fc6aeb4762efaa4894e721f39737
#
_entry.id   0552fc6aeb4762efaa4894e721f39737
#
_cell.length_a   1.000
_cell.length_b   1.000
_cell.length_c   1.000
_cell.angle_alpha   90.00
_cell.angle_beta   90.00
_cell.angle_gamma   90.00
#
_symmetry.space_group_name_H-M   'P 1'
#
loop_
_entity.id
_entity.type
_entity.pdbx_description
1 polymer ?
#
loop_
_entity_poly.entity_id
_entity_poly.type
_entity_poly.pdbx_seq_one_letter_code
_entity_poly.pdbx_strand_id
1 'polypeptide(L)'
;MFFCLLYPLVFYFISGKSTLACALSGGLHARGKLTYVLDGDNLRHGLNSDLSFGANDRAENIRRVGEVAKLFADSGIICIASLISPYRKERDACRALLPEGDFIEVFMDVPLQVCEARDPKGLYKLARAGKIKGFTGIDDPYEPPLNSEIVLRQSQGFCSSPGDLAKIVISYLEDKGYLKA
;
A
#
# COMPACT_ATOMS: atom_id res chain seq x y z
N MET A 1 2.91 2.59 1.19
CA MET A 1 2.29 1.34 0.81
C MET A 1 1.44 1.54 -0.42
N PHE A 2 1.57 0.67 -1.41
CA PHE A 2 0.95 0.76 -2.72
C PHE A 2 -0.35 -0.02 -2.80
N PHE A 3 -1.39 0.60 -3.30
CA PHE A 3 -2.60 -0.03 -3.77
C PHE A 3 -2.90 0.45 -5.18
N CYS A 4 -3.12 -0.47 -6.10
CA CYS A 4 -3.56 -0.15 -7.44
C CYS A 4 -4.97 -0.67 -7.66
N LEU A 5 -5.83 0.18 -8.10
CA LEU A 5 -7.11 -0.14 -8.70
C LEU A 5 -6.98 0.04 -10.21
N LEU A 6 -7.90 -0.44 -11.01
CA LEU A 6 -8.21 -0.03 -12.39
C LEU A 6 -8.35 1.47 -12.53
N TYR A 7 -8.25 1.87 -11.41
CA TYR A 7 -7.93 3.05 -10.66
C TYR A 7 -6.93 2.67 -9.58
N PRO A 8 -5.62 2.97 -9.70
CA PRO A 8 -4.57 2.60 -8.77
C PRO A 8 -4.72 3.25 -7.39
N LEU A 9 -4.58 2.47 -6.35
CA LEU A 9 -4.58 2.93 -4.96
C LEU A 9 -3.26 2.56 -4.26
N VAL A 10 -2.61 3.52 -3.61
CA VAL A 10 -1.34 3.31 -2.92
C VAL A 10 -1.50 3.52 -1.42
N PHE A 11 -1.06 2.55 -0.60
CA PHE A 11 -1.08 2.64 0.86
C PHE A 11 0.32 2.60 1.45
N TYR A 12 0.57 3.44 2.44
CA TYR A 12 1.79 3.45 3.24
C TYR A 12 1.54 2.90 4.62
N PHE A 13 2.08 1.72 4.92
CA PHE A 13 2.19 1.33 6.33
C PHE A 13 3.01 0.07 6.63
N ILE A 14 3.49 -0.05 7.89
CA ILE A 14 4.25 -1.19 8.38
C ILE A 14 3.36 -2.17 9.17
N SER A 15 2.21 -1.74 9.69
CA SER A 15 1.29 -2.59 10.47
C SER A 15 -0.15 -2.48 9.97
N GLY A 16 -0.81 -3.62 9.72
CA GLY A 16 -2.23 -3.68 9.34
C GLY A 16 -2.54 -3.57 7.84
N LYS A 17 -1.51 -3.48 6.97
CA LYS A 17 -1.69 -3.32 5.51
C LYS A 17 -2.49 -4.41 4.85
N SER A 18 -1.99 -5.64 4.95
CA SER A 18 -2.62 -6.81 4.34
C SER A 18 -4.06 -6.99 4.82
N THR A 19 -4.30 -6.69 6.11
CA THR A 19 -5.65 -6.76 6.69
C THR A 19 -6.59 -5.72 6.09
N LEU A 20 -6.12 -4.48 5.90
CA LEU A 20 -6.92 -3.45 5.22
C LEU A 20 -7.12 -3.81 3.74
N ALA A 21 -6.09 -4.32 3.06
CA ALA A 21 -6.18 -4.77 1.67
C ALA A 21 -7.25 -5.85 1.50
N CYS A 22 -7.27 -6.84 2.39
CA CYS A 22 -8.29 -7.89 2.39
C CYS A 22 -9.69 -7.33 2.69
N ALA A 23 -9.83 -6.44 3.67
CA ALA A 23 -11.11 -5.82 4.01
C ALA A 23 -11.65 -4.97 2.84
N LEU A 24 -10.78 -4.21 2.16
CA LEU A 24 -11.14 -3.42 0.98
C LEU A 24 -11.54 -4.32 -0.18
N SER A 25 -10.75 -5.35 -0.49
CA SER A 25 -11.06 -6.33 -1.52
C SER A 25 -12.44 -6.98 -1.27
N GLY A 26 -12.71 -7.43 -0.04
CA GLY A 26 -14.01 -8.00 0.32
C GLY A 26 -15.16 -6.99 0.16
N GLY A 27 -14.96 -5.74 0.58
CA GLY A 27 -15.96 -4.67 0.42
C GLY A 27 -16.26 -4.30 -1.04
N LEU A 28 -15.26 -4.38 -1.92
CA LEU A 28 -15.40 -4.17 -3.36
C LEU A 28 -16.08 -5.38 -4.04
N HIS A 29 -15.70 -6.59 -3.65
CA HIS A 29 -16.37 -7.81 -4.10
C HIS A 29 -17.86 -7.82 -3.77
N ALA A 30 -18.24 -7.38 -2.57
CA ALA A 30 -19.63 -7.23 -2.18
C ALA A 30 -20.43 -6.24 -3.06
N ARG A 31 -19.72 -5.41 -3.83
CA ARG A 31 -20.25 -4.46 -4.82
C ARG A 31 -20.15 -4.96 -6.27
N GLY A 32 -19.82 -6.24 -6.44
CA GLY A 32 -19.68 -6.88 -7.76
C GLY A 32 -18.41 -6.50 -8.52
N LYS A 33 -17.40 -5.90 -7.84
CA LYS A 33 -16.15 -5.51 -8.50
C LYS A 33 -15.10 -6.61 -8.38
N LEU A 34 -14.42 -6.92 -9.48
CA LEU A 34 -13.27 -7.82 -9.48
C LEU A 34 -12.05 -7.11 -8.90
N THR A 35 -11.38 -7.76 -7.97
CA THR A 35 -10.18 -7.20 -7.32
C THR A 35 -9.05 -8.22 -7.26
N TYR A 36 -7.80 -7.74 -7.29
CA TYR A 36 -6.62 -8.55 -7.00
C TYR A 36 -5.70 -7.83 -6.01
N VAL A 37 -5.24 -8.54 -4.98
CA VAL A 37 -4.33 -7.98 -3.96
C VAL A 37 -2.90 -8.39 -4.27
N LEU A 38 -2.05 -7.42 -4.58
CA LEU A 38 -0.59 -7.56 -4.66
C LEU A 38 0.01 -7.24 -3.29
N ASP A 39 0.25 -8.26 -2.47
CA ASP A 39 0.89 -8.10 -1.16
C ASP A 39 2.41 -8.18 -1.28
N GLY A 40 3.13 -7.20 -0.70
CA GLY A 40 4.58 -7.08 -0.83
C GLY A 40 5.35 -8.25 -0.27
N ASP A 41 4.87 -8.88 0.80
CA ASP A 41 5.53 -10.06 1.37
C ASP A 41 5.36 -11.27 0.43
N ASN A 42 4.16 -11.48 -0.10
CA ASN A 42 3.88 -12.57 -1.06
C ASN A 42 4.68 -12.41 -2.35
N LEU A 43 4.78 -11.19 -2.88
CA LEU A 43 5.53 -10.91 -4.10
C LEU A 43 7.03 -11.25 -3.96
N ARG A 44 7.58 -11.07 -2.76
CA ARG A 44 8.99 -11.42 -2.47
C ARG A 44 9.24 -12.92 -2.35
N HIS A 45 8.20 -13.74 -2.23
CA HIS A 45 8.32 -15.21 -2.30
C HIS A 45 8.17 -15.75 -3.73
N GLY A 46 7.76 -14.94 -4.70
CA GLY A 46 7.55 -15.31 -6.10
C GLY A 46 8.20 -14.34 -7.08
N LEU A 47 7.41 -13.44 -7.64
CA LEU A 47 7.81 -12.50 -8.71
C LEU A 47 9.10 -11.72 -8.41
N ASN A 48 9.33 -11.37 -7.15
CA ASN A 48 10.46 -10.55 -6.69
C ASN A 48 11.36 -11.31 -5.71
N SER A 49 11.44 -12.64 -5.83
CA SER A 49 12.25 -13.49 -4.96
C SER A 49 13.77 -13.30 -5.13
N ASP A 50 14.18 -12.70 -6.25
CA ASP A 50 15.56 -12.32 -6.56
C ASP A 50 15.97 -10.98 -5.91
N LEU A 51 15.03 -10.20 -5.34
CA LEU A 51 15.30 -8.88 -4.79
C LEU A 51 15.48 -8.92 -3.27
N SER A 52 16.50 -8.20 -2.79
CA SER A 52 16.77 -7.96 -1.38
C SER A 52 16.05 -6.69 -0.84
N PHE A 53 16.48 -6.17 0.32
CA PHE A 53 15.93 -4.94 0.91
C PHE A 53 16.83 -3.71 0.72
N GLY A 54 17.87 -3.80 -0.10
CA GLY A 54 18.68 -2.65 -0.50
C GLY A 54 17.88 -1.62 -1.31
N ALA A 55 18.36 -0.38 -1.35
CA ALA A 55 17.61 0.71 -1.99
C ALA A 55 17.26 0.43 -3.47
N ASN A 56 18.23 -0.09 -4.24
CA ASN A 56 18.01 -0.43 -5.65
C ASN A 56 16.98 -1.55 -5.82
N ASP A 57 17.05 -2.59 -4.97
CA ASP A 57 16.12 -3.72 -5.02
C ASP A 57 14.70 -3.29 -4.59
N ARG A 58 14.59 -2.32 -3.67
CA ARG A 58 13.31 -1.72 -3.32
C ARG A 58 12.72 -0.94 -4.48
N ALA A 59 13.53 -0.13 -5.16
CA ALA A 59 13.08 0.61 -6.35
C ALA A 59 12.62 -0.34 -7.45
N GLU A 60 13.40 -1.39 -7.74
CA GLU A 60 13.03 -2.41 -8.73
C GLU A 60 11.78 -3.20 -8.31
N ASN A 61 11.63 -3.53 -7.02
CA ASN A 61 10.41 -4.16 -6.51
C ASN A 61 9.17 -3.30 -6.79
N ILE A 62 9.25 -1.99 -6.54
CA ILE A 62 8.13 -1.07 -6.81
C ILE A 62 7.85 -0.96 -8.31
N ARG A 63 8.90 -0.84 -9.14
CA ARG A 63 8.78 -0.81 -10.60
C ARG A 63 8.04 -2.06 -11.13
N ARG A 64 8.49 -3.26 -10.74
CA ARG A 64 7.84 -4.52 -11.18
C ARG A 64 6.37 -4.59 -10.74
N VAL A 65 6.09 -4.18 -9.52
CA VAL A 65 4.70 -4.17 -9.02
C VAL A 65 3.84 -3.16 -9.80
N GLY A 66 4.39 -1.99 -10.12
CA GLY A 66 3.70 -0.99 -10.96
C GLY A 66 3.31 -1.54 -12.33
N GLU A 67 4.24 -2.23 -13.01
CA GLU A 67 3.98 -2.86 -14.32
C GLU A 67 2.89 -3.95 -14.22
N VAL A 68 2.98 -4.83 -13.22
CA VAL A 68 1.96 -5.87 -13.01
C VAL A 68 0.60 -5.26 -12.67
N ALA A 69 0.59 -4.22 -11.83
CA ALA A 69 -0.63 -3.52 -11.47
C ALA A 69 -1.29 -2.87 -12.69
N LYS A 70 -0.48 -2.31 -13.61
CA LYS A 70 -0.98 -1.79 -14.89
C LYS A 70 -1.64 -2.88 -15.74
N LEU A 71 -1.05 -4.08 -15.83
CA LEU A 71 -1.66 -5.20 -16.57
C LEU A 71 -3.03 -5.61 -16.00
N PHE A 72 -3.19 -5.61 -14.67
CA PHE A 72 -4.49 -5.84 -14.05
C PHE A 72 -5.48 -4.71 -14.39
N ALA A 73 -5.03 -3.46 -14.33
CA ALA A 73 -5.85 -2.30 -14.68
C ALA A 73 -6.33 -2.39 -16.15
N ASP A 74 -5.42 -2.66 -17.09
CA ASP A 74 -5.73 -2.82 -18.51
C ASP A 74 -6.74 -3.96 -18.76
N SER A 75 -6.80 -4.97 -17.88
CA SER A 75 -7.74 -6.09 -17.96
C SER A 75 -9.10 -5.84 -17.27
N GLY A 76 -9.32 -4.68 -16.72
CA GLY A 76 -10.57 -4.35 -16.02
C GLY A 76 -10.64 -4.81 -14.57
N ILE A 77 -9.51 -5.19 -13.95
CA ILE A 77 -9.44 -5.67 -12.56
C ILE A 77 -8.91 -4.58 -11.66
N ILE A 78 -9.60 -4.34 -10.56
CA ILE A 78 -9.15 -3.45 -9.49
C ILE A 78 -7.92 -4.06 -8.81
N CYS A 79 -6.74 -3.52 -9.07
CA CYS A 79 -5.50 -3.98 -8.47
C CYS A 79 -5.21 -3.25 -7.15
N ILE A 80 -5.08 -3.99 -6.07
CA ILE A 80 -4.81 -3.48 -4.73
C ILE A 80 -3.36 -3.81 -4.37
N ALA A 81 -2.41 -2.89 -4.60
CA ALA A 81 -0.99 -3.10 -4.28
C ALA A 81 -0.64 -2.67 -2.85
N SER A 82 -0.33 -3.61 -1.97
CA SER A 82 -0.10 -3.45 -0.54
C SER A 82 1.39 -3.54 -0.19
N LEU A 83 2.13 -2.42 -0.27
CA LEU A 83 3.59 -2.38 -0.16
C LEU A 83 4.08 -1.28 0.79
N ILE A 84 5.35 -1.39 1.22
CA ILE A 84 6.12 -0.23 1.69
C ILE A 84 6.83 0.36 0.46
N SER A 85 6.50 1.60 0.08
CA SER A 85 7.17 2.35 -0.98
C SER A 85 7.74 3.63 -0.36
N PRO A 86 8.97 3.58 0.17
CA PRO A 86 9.48 4.65 1.03
C PRO A 86 9.79 5.94 0.30
N TYR A 87 10.07 5.91 -0.99
CA TYR A 87 10.54 7.06 -1.75
C TYR A 87 9.49 7.58 -2.72
N ARG A 88 9.33 8.89 -2.79
CA ARG A 88 8.37 9.57 -3.69
C ARG A 88 8.65 9.28 -5.16
N LYS A 89 9.92 9.30 -5.55
CA LYS A 89 10.34 9.09 -6.93
C LYS A 89 9.76 7.81 -7.54
N GLU A 90 9.80 6.70 -6.81
CA GLU A 90 9.28 5.40 -7.28
C GLU A 90 7.75 5.40 -7.35
N ARG A 91 7.08 6.09 -6.42
CA ARG A 91 5.61 6.24 -6.44
C ARG A 91 5.15 7.08 -7.63
N ASP A 92 5.82 8.22 -7.84
CA ASP A 92 5.53 9.11 -8.97
C ASP A 92 5.79 8.40 -10.30
N ALA A 93 6.85 7.57 -10.39
CA ALA A 93 7.12 6.74 -11.56
C ALA A 93 5.99 5.73 -11.83
N CYS A 94 5.46 5.08 -10.80
CA CYS A 94 4.30 4.19 -10.96
C CYS A 94 3.02 4.95 -11.32
N ARG A 95 2.80 6.13 -10.74
CA ARG A 95 1.68 7.00 -11.12
C ARG A 95 1.74 7.35 -12.62
N ALA A 96 2.93 7.63 -13.14
CA ALA A 96 3.14 7.97 -14.54
C ALA A 96 2.91 6.81 -15.54
N LEU A 97 2.82 5.57 -15.07
CA LEU A 97 2.49 4.40 -15.92
C LEU A 97 1.00 4.36 -16.34
N LEU A 98 0.16 5.14 -15.67
CA LEU A 98 -1.29 5.05 -15.77
C LEU A 98 -1.89 6.38 -16.24
N PRO A 99 -3.06 6.37 -16.88
CA PRO A 99 -3.79 7.59 -17.20
C PRO A 99 -4.08 8.44 -15.97
N GLU A 100 -4.27 9.74 -16.15
CA GLU A 100 -4.65 10.65 -15.07
C GLU A 100 -5.98 10.20 -14.44
N GLY A 101 -5.99 10.12 -13.11
CA GLY A 101 -7.15 9.65 -12.34
C GLY A 101 -7.16 8.15 -12.07
N ASP A 102 -6.40 7.34 -12.80
CA ASP A 102 -6.37 5.88 -12.63
C ASP A 102 -5.43 5.43 -11.50
N PHE A 103 -4.63 6.32 -10.93
CA PHE A 103 -3.75 6.06 -9.79
C PHE A 103 -4.27 6.77 -8.55
N ILE A 104 -4.68 6.01 -7.53
CA ILE A 104 -5.18 6.55 -6.25
C ILE A 104 -4.20 6.16 -5.13
N GLU A 105 -3.52 7.15 -4.57
CA GLU A 105 -2.60 6.97 -3.46
C GLU A 105 -3.36 7.05 -2.13
N VAL A 106 -3.33 5.96 -1.36
CA VAL A 106 -3.89 5.95 0.00
C VAL A 106 -2.77 5.93 1.02
N PHE A 107 -2.59 7.02 1.72
CA PHE A 107 -1.60 7.17 2.77
C PHE A 107 -2.18 6.79 4.14
N MET A 108 -1.60 5.77 4.76
CA MET A 108 -1.91 5.45 6.16
C MET A 108 -0.97 6.24 7.06
N ASP A 109 -1.46 7.34 7.59
CA ASP A 109 -0.73 8.22 8.50
C ASP A 109 -0.88 7.71 9.94
N VAL A 110 0.12 6.93 10.39
CA VAL A 110 0.15 6.33 11.73
C VAL A 110 1.49 6.61 12.38
N PRO A 111 1.51 7.18 13.59
CA PRO A 111 2.74 7.45 14.31
C PRO A 111 3.61 6.20 14.49
N LEU A 112 4.93 6.36 14.36
CA LEU A 112 5.89 5.26 14.49
C LEU A 112 5.73 4.52 15.82
N GLN A 113 5.48 5.25 16.90
CA GLN A 113 5.27 4.66 18.25
C GLN A 113 4.08 3.69 18.29
N VAL A 114 3.01 3.97 17.53
CA VAL A 114 1.86 3.08 17.41
C VAL A 114 2.21 1.81 16.65
N CYS A 115 3.06 1.96 15.62
CA CYS A 115 3.54 0.83 14.83
C CYS A 115 4.45 -0.09 15.65
N GLU A 116 5.39 0.51 16.40
CA GLU A 116 6.29 -0.19 17.31
C GLU A 116 5.53 -0.91 18.43
N ALA A 117 4.49 -0.28 18.98
CA ALA A 117 3.65 -0.89 20.01
C ALA A 117 2.85 -2.09 19.50
N ARG A 118 2.45 -2.09 18.24
CA ARG A 118 1.71 -3.21 17.62
C ARG A 118 2.62 -4.37 17.23
N ASP A 119 3.74 -4.08 16.61
CA ASP A 119 4.81 -4.98 16.12
C ASP A 119 4.41 -6.48 15.98
N PRO A 120 3.40 -6.84 15.19
CA PRO A 120 2.83 -8.19 15.17
C PRO A 120 3.82 -9.26 14.66
N LYS A 121 4.85 -8.84 13.94
CA LYS A 121 5.90 -9.71 13.39
C LYS A 121 7.21 -9.62 14.17
N GLY A 122 7.31 -8.78 15.21
CA GLY A 122 8.52 -8.56 16.00
C GLY A 122 9.65 -7.84 15.25
N LEU A 123 9.37 -7.29 14.06
CA LEU A 123 10.38 -6.70 13.18
C LEU A 123 10.93 -5.38 13.71
N TYR A 124 10.11 -4.57 14.38
CA TYR A 124 10.57 -3.34 15.02
C TYR A 124 11.55 -3.61 16.16
N LYS A 125 11.27 -4.60 17.00
CA LYS A 125 12.19 -5.04 18.07
C LYS A 125 13.53 -5.48 17.49
N LEU A 126 13.52 -6.22 16.37
CA LEU A 126 14.73 -6.67 15.70
C LEU A 126 15.51 -5.52 15.08
N ALA A 127 14.83 -4.56 14.45
CA ALA A 127 15.44 -3.36 13.87
C ALA A 127 16.08 -2.47 14.96
N ARG A 128 15.36 -2.19 16.06
CA ARG A 128 15.88 -1.43 17.21
C ARG A 128 17.07 -2.13 17.88
N ALA A 129 17.11 -3.46 17.86
CA ALA A 129 18.24 -4.24 18.34
C ALA A 129 19.42 -4.33 17.34
N GLY A 130 19.35 -3.64 16.19
CA GLY A 130 20.37 -3.66 15.14
C GLY A 130 20.52 -5.00 14.39
N LYS A 131 19.56 -5.93 14.58
CA LYS A 131 19.56 -7.24 13.92
C LYS A 131 19.01 -7.17 12.48
N ILE A 132 18.26 -6.15 12.14
CA ILE A 132 17.78 -5.84 10.79
C ILE A 132 18.30 -4.44 10.45
N LYS A 133 19.00 -4.30 9.32
CA LYS A 133 19.47 -3.01 8.78
C LYS A 133 18.59 -2.57 7.62
N GLY A 134 18.56 -1.25 7.35
CA GLY A 134 17.74 -0.67 6.29
C GLY A 134 16.24 -0.80 6.56
N PHE A 135 15.83 -0.72 7.83
CA PHE A 135 14.41 -0.82 8.18
C PHE A 135 13.74 0.54 8.08
N THR A 136 12.75 0.65 7.17
CA THR A 136 12.05 1.91 6.89
C THR A 136 11.40 2.49 8.15
N GLY A 137 11.73 3.75 8.43
CA GLY A 137 11.24 4.49 9.60
C GLY A 137 12.10 4.32 10.86
N ILE A 138 13.13 3.47 10.85
CA ILE A 138 14.10 3.29 11.95
C ILE A 138 15.47 3.79 11.52
N ASP A 139 16.12 3.15 10.58
CA ASP A 139 17.45 3.45 10.05
C ASP A 139 17.47 3.72 8.54
N ASP A 140 16.31 3.59 7.87
CA ASP A 140 16.09 3.96 6.47
C ASP A 140 14.96 5.01 6.39
N PRO A 141 15.13 6.11 5.61
CA PRO A 141 14.17 7.19 5.56
C PRO A 141 12.85 6.76 4.90
N TYR A 142 11.79 7.43 5.32
CA TYR A 142 10.48 7.38 4.70
C TYR A 142 10.08 8.78 4.23
N GLU A 143 9.70 8.93 2.98
CA GLU A 143 9.23 10.18 2.39
C GLU A 143 7.69 10.20 2.32
N PRO A 144 6.98 10.90 3.23
CA PRO A 144 5.52 11.01 3.16
C PRO A 144 5.07 11.57 1.80
N PRO A 145 3.94 11.11 1.25
CA PRO A 145 3.38 11.68 0.04
C PRO A 145 2.98 13.13 0.26
N LEU A 146 3.07 13.95 -0.79
CA LEU A 146 2.69 15.35 -0.75
C LEU A 146 1.20 15.55 -1.10
N ASN A 147 0.68 14.75 -2.02
CA ASN A 147 -0.64 14.91 -2.62
C ASN A 147 -1.35 13.56 -2.79
N SER A 148 -1.43 12.76 -1.70
CA SER A 148 -2.22 11.53 -1.74
C SER A 148 -3.71 11.82 -1.81
N GLU A 149 -4.44 11.05 -2.59
CA GLU A 149 -5.90 11.17 -2.76
C GLU A 149 -6.65 10.86 -1.47
N ILE A 150 -6.13 9.94 -0.65
CA ILE A 150 -6.75 9.55 0.62
C ILE A 150 -5.69 9.50 1.72
N VAL A 151 -5.99 10.12 2.87
CA VAL A 151 -5.16 10.02 4.09
C VAL A 151 -5.97 9.34 5.19
N LEU A 152 -5.52 8.16 5.61
CA LEU A 152 -6.11 7.40 6.71
C LEU A 152 -5.29 7.63 7.99
N ARG A 153 -5.77 8.52 8.85
CA ARG A 153 -5.09 8.87 10.11
C ARG A 153 -5.48 7.93 11.24
N GLN A 154 -4.49 7.56 12.02
CA GLN A 154 -4.67 6.85 13.29
C GLN A 154 -3.80 7.51 14.36
N SER A 155 -4.26 7.52 15.60
CA SER A 155 -3.54 8.09 16.73
C SER A 155 -3.50 7.12 17.91
N GLN A 156 -2.68 7.43 18.93
CA GLN A 156 -2.72 6.69 20.19
C GLN A 156 -4.11 6.86 20.82
N GLY A 157 -4.74 5.73 21.16
CA GLY A 157 -6.06 5.71 21.78
C GLY A 157 -7.25 5.72 20.80
N PHE A 158 -7.06 6.06 19.54
CA PHE A 158 -8.10 5.97 18.51
C PHE A 158 -7.60 5.19 17.29
N CYS A 159 -8.10 3.97 17.14
CA CYS A 159 -7.72 3.06 16.10
C CYS A 159 -8.97 2.52 15.39
N SER A 160 -9.24 3.05 14.20
CA SER A 160 -10.33 2.54 13.37
C SER A 160 -10.06 1.09 12.96
N SER A 161 -11.12 0.29 12.91
CA SER A 161 -11.00 -1.10 12.42
C SER A 161 -10.59 -1.12 10.93
N PRO A 162 -9.97 -2.20 10.44
CA PRO A 162 -9.67 -2.35 9.02
C PRO A 162 -10.92 -2.22 8.14
N GLY A 163 -12.07 -2.70 8.62
CA GLY A 163 -13.35 -2.56 7.93
C GLY A 163 -13.83 -1.11 7.83
N ASP A 164 -13.64 -0.30 8.87
CA ASP A 164 -14.03 1.11 8.84
C ASP A 164 -13.10 1.92 7.95
N LEU A 165 -11.81 1.64 7.96
CA LEU A 165 -10.86 2.24 7.01
C LEU A 165 -11.18 1.86 5.57
N ALA A 166 -11.55 0.61 5.30
CA ALA A 166 -11.99 0.17 3.99
C ALA A 166 -13.25 0.91 3.52
N LYS A 167 -14.23 1.16 4.41
CA LYS A 167 -15.42 1.96 4.09
C LYS A 167 -15.07 3.38 3.66
N ILE A 168 -14.10 4.05 4.30
CA ILE A 168 -13.65 5.39 3.92
C ILE A 168 -13.12 5.38 2.48
N VAL A 169 -12.29 4.39 2.14
CA VAL A 169 -11.76 4.25 0.78
C VAL A 169 -12.87 3.98 -0.23
N ILE A 170 -13.78 3.06 0.08
CA ILE A 170 -14.90 2.71 -0.79
C ILE A 170 -15.82 3.92 -1.02
N SER A 171 -16.14 4.68 0.05
CA SER A 171 -16.94 5.90 -0.08
C SER A 171 -16.30 6.91 -1.02
N TYR A 172 -14.98 7.14 -0.89
CA TYR A 172 -14.25 7.99 -1.82
C TYR A 172 -14.39 7.52 -3.29
N LEU A 173 -14.27 6.21 -3.53
CA LEU A 173 -14.39 5.64 -4.87
C LEU A 173 -15.83 5.79 -5.43
N GLU A 174 -16.84 5.62 -4.59
CA GLU A 174 -18.25 5.84 -4.94
C GLU A 174 -18.52 7.31 -5.27
N ASP A 175 -18.04 8.24 -4.43
CA ASP A 175 -18.20 9.69 -4.61
C ASP A 175 -17.55 10.20 -5.90
N LYS A 176 -16.39 9.64 -6.25
CA LYS A 176 -15.68 9.96 -7.50
C LYS A 176 -16.26 9.24 -8.73
N GLY A 177 -17.22 8.36 -8.54
CA GLY A 177 -17.86 7.62 -9.62
C GLY A 177 -17.07 6.41 -10.16
N TYR A 178 -15.97 6.04 -9.52
CA TYR A 178 -15.13 4.91 -9.93
C TYR A 178 -15.83 3.53 -9.82
N LEU A 179 -16.85 3.42 -8.99
CA LEU A 179 -17.59 2.17 -8.79
C LEU A 179 -18.93 2.13 -9.54
N LYS A 180 -19.23 3.11 -10.37
CA LYS A 180 -20.40 3.04 -11.26
C LYS A 180 -20.19 1.93 -12.29
N ALA A 181 -21.28 1.21 -12.60
CA ALA A 181 -21.28 0.13 -13.59
C ALA A 181 -21.10 0.69 -15.01
#